data_dae1c04e2ca1b9cc245c5b26ba8965e0
#
_entry.id   dae1c04e2ca1b9cc245c5b26ba8965e0
#
_cell.length_a   1.000
_cell.length_b   1.000
_cell.length_c   1.000
_cell.angle_alpha   90.00
_cell.angle_beta   90.00
_cell.angle_gamma   90.00
#
_symmetry.space_group_name_H-M   'P 1'
#
loop_
_entity.id
_entity.type
_entity.pdbx_description
1 polymer ?
#
loop_
_entity_poly.entity_id
_entity_poly.type
_entity_poly.pdbx_seq_one_letter_code
_entity_poly.pdbx_strand_id
1 'polypeptide(L)'
;MKASTVLQIAYLVSQESKCCSWKVGAVIEKNGRIISTGYNGSPAGGVNCCDYAAEQGWLLNKPKHTIIQGHKPECVSFGSTDRFILAKEHRSAHSEWSSKNEIHAELNAILFAARNGSSIEGATMYVTLSPCPDCAKAIAQSGIKKLVYCETYDKNKPGWDDILRNAGIEVFNVPKKNLNKLNWENINEFCGE
;
A
#
# COMPACT_ATOMS: atom_id res chain seq x y z
N MET A 1 -10.77 15.11 4.13
CA MET A 1 -9.74 15.44 3.10
C MET A 1 -10.25 15.07 1.70
N LYS A 2 -9.61 15.54 0.59
CA LYS A 2 -9.95 15.07 -0.77
C LYS A 2 -9.44 13.65 -0.96
N ALA A 3 -10.23 12.77 -1.56
CA ALA A 3 -9.84 11.36 -1.80
C ALA A 3 -8.53 11.24 -2.59
N SER A 4 -8.34 12.08 -3.62
CA SER A 4 -7.10 12.12 -4.40
C SER A 4 -5.86 12.44 -3.54
N THR A 5 -5.97 13.34 -2.58
CA THR A 5 -4.88 13.67 -1.65
C THR A 5 -4.53 12.49 -0.76
N VAL A 6 -5.54 11.84 -0.16
CA VAL A 6 -5.31 10.72 0.75
C VAL A 6 -4.75 9.51 0.01
N LEU A 7 -5.21 9.23 -1.22
CA LEU A 7 -4.64 8.18 -2.06
C LEU A 7 -3.18 8.47 -2.45
N GLN A 8 -2.81 9.72 -2.72
CA GLN A 8 -1.41 10.08 -2.95
C GLN A 8 -0.55 9.82 -1.69
N ILE A 9 -1.07 10.12 -0.50
CA ILE A 9 -0.41 9.77 0.77
C ILE A 9 -0.28 8.25 0.90
N ALA A 10 -1.31 7.48 0.54
CA ALA A 10 -1.21 6.02 0.53
C ALA A 10 -0.11 5.51 -0.42
N TYR A 11 0.07 6.14 -1.58
CA TYR A 11 1.19 5.82 -2.48
C TYR A 11 2.55 6.19 -1.88
N LEU A 12 2.68 7.32 -1.16
CA LEU A 12 3.91 7.65 -0.44
C LEU A 12 4.20 6.61 0.65
N VAL A 13 3.21 6.28 1.45
CA VAL A 13 3.31 5.25 2.50
C VAL A 13 3.70 3.89 1.91
N SER A 14 3.21 3.53 0.72
CA SER A 14 3.56 2.26 0.08
C SER A 14 5.07 2.13 -0.21
N GLN A 15 5.81 3.25 -0.35
CA GLN A 15 7.25 3.22 -0.61
C GLN A 15 8.07 2.70 0.57
N GLU A 16 7.50 2.71 1.79
CA GLU A 16 8.11 2.13 2.98
C GLU A 16 8.13 0.60 2.95
N SER A 17 7.32 -0.02 2.08
CA SER A 17 7.27 -1.46 1.93
C SER A 17 8.61 -2.04 1.43
N LYS A 18 9.08 -3.06 2.12
CA LYS A 18 10.27 -3.86 1.74
C LYS A 18 9.92 -5.09 0.90
N CYS A 19 8.68 -5.20 0.42
CA CYS A 19 8.28 -6.28 -0.47
C CYS A 19 8.91 -6.10 -1.85
N CYS A 20 9.54 -7.15 -2.37
CA CYS A 20 10.17 -7.16 -3.70
C CYS A 20 9.16 -7.38 -4.84
N SER A 21 7.88 -7.61 -4.53
CA SER A 21 6.81 -7.83 -5.51
C SER A 21 5.88 -6.61 -5.58
N TRP A 22 4.92 -6.50 -4.67
CA TRP A 22 3.94 -5.40 -4.63
C TRP A 22 4.20 -4.49 -3.44
N LYS A 23 4.21 -3.18 -3.68
CA LYS A 23 4.24 -2.16 -2.64
C LYS A 23 2.84 -1.57 -2.50
N VAL A 24 2.17 -1.91 -1.43
CA VAL A 24 0.81 -1.47 -1.12
C VAL A 24 0.83 -0.55 0.08
N GLY A 25 0.06 0.53 0.01
CA GLY A 25 -0.14 1.46 1.13
C GLY A 25 -1.62 1.66 1.43
N ALA A 26 -1.93 1.77 2.71
CA ALA A 26 -3.26 2.06 3.22
C ALA A 26 -3.23 3.25 4.17
N VAL A 27 -4.29 4.04 4.14
CA VAL A 27 -4.51 5.19 5.04
C VAL A 27 -5.93 5.12 5.58
N ILE A 28 -6.09 5.22 6.88
CA ILE A 28 -7.39 5.35 7.53
C ILE A 28 -7.60 6.82 7.90
N GLU A 29 -8.67 7.39 7.39
CA GLU A 29 -9.06 8.79 7.62
C GLU A 29 -10.42 8.86 8.31
N LYS A 30 -10.55 9.76 9.28
CA LYS A 30 -11.81 10.04 9.97
C LYS A 30 -11.91 11.53 10.25
N ASN A 31 -13.05 12.13 9.91
CA ASN A 31 -13.34 13.54 10.16
C ASN A 31 -12.26 14.51 9.62
N GLY A 32 -11.73 14.23 8.43
CA GLY A 32 -10.70 15.06 7.80
C GLY A 32 -9.27 14.86 8.36
N ARG A 33 -9.04 13.87 9.25
CA ARG A 33 -7.76 13.59 9.87
C ARG A 33 -7.29 12.17 9.55
N ILE A 34 -6.01 12.02 9.30
CA ILE A 34 -5.39 10.69 9.19
C ILE A 34 -5.27 10.12 10.60
N ILE A 35 -5.85 8.93 10.80
CA ILE A 35 -5.85 8.21 12.08
C ILE A 35 -4.74 7.17 12.10
N SER A 36 -4.53 6.48 10.98
CA SER A 36 -3.55 5.41 10.87
C SER A 36 -3.07 5.27 9.44
N THR A 37 -1.87 4.73 9.29
CA THR A 37 -1.31 4.33 8.01
C THR A 37 -0.77 2.90 8.12
N GLY A 38 -0.67 2.22 6.98
CA GLY A 38 -0.07 0.90 6.89
C GLY A 38 0.53 0.65 5.52
N TYR A 39 1.56 -0.15 5.48
CA TYR A 39 2.14 -0.71 4.26
C TYR A 39 2.37 -2.20 4.44
N ASN A 40 2.44 -2.94 3.35
CA ASN A 40 2.69 -4.38 3.44
C ASN A 40 4.15 -4.67 3.78
N GLY A 41 4.36 -5.66 4.64
CA GLY A 41 5.70 -6.09 5.06
C GLY A 41 5.66 -7.02 6.26
N SER A 42 6.82 -7.51 6.66
CA SER A 42 6.97 -8.38 7.81
C SER A 42 6.65 -7.65 9.12
N PRO A 43 6.13 -8.35 10.14
CA PRO A 43 5.99 -7.81 11.48
C PRO A 43 7.33 -7.32 12.04
N ALA A 44 7.27 -6.43 13.03
CA ALA A 44 8.46 -5.95 13.71
C ALA A 44 9.30 -7.12 14.27
N GLY A 45 10.58 -7.15 13.93
CA GLY A 45 11.50 -8.24 14.28
C GLY A 45 11.51 -9.41 13.29
N GLY A 46 10.61 -9.44 12.30
CA GLY A 46 10.65 -10.41 11.21
C GLY A 46 11.65 -10.04 10.11
N VAL A 47 12.07 -11.04 9.33
CA VAL A 47 12.95 -10.84 8.16
C VAL A 47 12.16 -10.11 7.07
N ASN A 48 12.74 -9.04 6.49
CA ASN A 48 12.09 -8.35 5.37
C ASN A 48 12.05 -9.21 4.12
N CYS A 49 11.01 -9.02 3.32
CA CYS A 49 10.82 -9.76 2.08
C CYS A 49 12.02 -9.64 1.11
N CYS A 50 12.55 -8.43 0.94
CA CYS A 50 13.71 -8.22 0.05
C CYS A 50 14.98 -8.93 0.54
N ASP A 51 15.20 -8.99 1.86
CA ASP A 51 16.38 -9.64 2.45
C ASP A 51 16.28 -11.15 2.27
N TYR A 52 15.12 -11.73 2.61
CA TYR A 52 14.85 -13.15 2.38
C TYR A 52 14.95 -13.52 0.91
N ALA A 53 14.34 -12.74 0.01
CA ALA A 53 14.38 -13.00 -1.42
C ALA A 53 15.81 -12.92 -1.99
N ALA A 54 16.66 -12.05 -1.45
CA ALA A 54 18.08 -11.98 -1.82
C ALA A 54 18.84 -13.23 -1.37
N GLU A 55 18.64 -13.67 -0.14
CA GLU A 55 19.25 -14.90 0.40
C GLU A 55 18.83 -16.14 -0.40
N GLN A 56 17.58 -16.19 -0.88
CA GLN A 56 17.09 -17.29 -1.71
C GLN A 56 17.47 -17.20 -3.19
N GLY A 57 18.16 -16.13 -3.61
CA GLY A 57 18.52 -15.91 -5.01
C GLY A 57 17.34 -15.61 -5.93
N TRP A 58 16.23 -15.07 -5.39
CA TRP A 58 15.00 -14.80 -6.15
C TRP A 58 15.03 -13.49 -6.92
N LEU A 59 16.05 -12.66 -6.70
CA LEU A 59 16.10 -11.30 -7.22
C LEU A 59 16.97 -11.20 -8.48
N LEU A 60 16.46 -10.48 -9.47
CA LEU A 60 17.19 -10.07 -10.65
C LEU A 60 17.52 -8.58 -10.57
N ASN A 61 18.67 -8.19 -11.10
CA ASN A 61 19.00 -6.77 -11.27
C ASN A 61 18.03 -6.13 -12.28
N LYS A 62 17.46 -4.97 -11.93
CA LYS A 62 16.70 -4.19 -12.90
C LYS A 62 17.63 -3.74 -14.05
N PRO A 63 17.19 -3.84 -15.31
CA PRO A 63 17.93 -3.26 -16.43
C PRO A 63 18.15 -1.77 -16.18
N LYS A 64 19.36 -1.27 -16.46
CA LYS A 64 19.75 0.15 -16.23
C LYS A 64 18.86 1.20 -16.92
N HIS A 65 17.98 0.80 -17.82
CA HIS A 65 17.09 1.68 -18.61
C HIS A 65 15.66 1.81 -18.08
N THR A 66 15.32 1.18 -16.95
CA THR A 66 14.03 1.43 -16.28
C THR A 66 14.18 2.60 -15.31
N ILE A 67 14.77 3.69 -15.77
CA ILE A 67 14.64 4.99 -15.10
C ILE A 67 13.22 5.42 -15.37
N ILE A 68 12.38 5.43 -14.34
CA ILE A 68 11.11 6.14 -14.37
C ILE A 68 11.46 7.57 -14.71
N GLN A 69 11.08 8.03 -15.92
CA GLN A 69 11.31 9.39 -16.37
C GLN A 69 10.79 10.35 -15.29
N GLY A 70 11.65 11.16 -14.72
CA GLY A 70 11.29 12.24 -13.81
C GLY A 70 11.96 12.23 -12.43
N HIS A 71 12.78 11.25 -12.07
CA HIS A 71 13.56 11.32 -10.81
C HIS A 71 15.04 11.51 -11.12
N LYS A 72 15.60 12.64 -10.66
CA LYS A 72 17.04 12.88 -10.67
C LYS A 72 17.76 11.79 -9.87
N PRO A 73 18.99 11.36 -10.31
CA PRO A 73 19.72 10.26 -9.68
C PRO A 73 20.17 10.50 -8.24
N GLU A 74 19.89 11.65 -7.67
CA GLU A 74 20.36 12.09 -6.36
C GLU A 74 19.44 11.73 -5.19
N CYS A 75 18.20 11.27 -5.44
CA CYS A 75 17.38 10.65 -4.41
C CYS A 75 17.79 9.19 -4.19
N VAL A 76 18.92 8.99 -3.55
CA VAL A 76 19.30 7.68 -3.03
C VAL A 76 18.45 7.43 -1.80
N SER A 77 17.29 6.82 -1.99
CA SER A 77 16.53 6.31 -0.86
C SER A 77 17.37 5.26 -0.14
N PHE A 78 17.60 5.47 1.13
CA PHE A 78 18.18 4.47 2.02
C PHE A 78 17.29 3.22 2.00
N GLY A 79 17.77 2.14 1.42
CA GLY A 79 17.08 0.87 1.29
C GLY A 79 16.76 0.51 -0.17
N SER A 80 17.75 0.02 -0.88
CA SER A 80 17.72 -0.19 -2.33
C SER A 80 16.92 -1.41 -2.78
N THR A 81 15.62 -1.50 -2.46
CA THR A 81 14.71 -2.43 -3.14
C THR A 81 14.45 -2.00 -4.59
N ASP A 82 14.83 -0.77 -4.96
CA ASP A 82 14.58 -0.22 -6.30
C ASP A 82 15.52 -0.76 -7.39
N ARG A 83 16.57 -1.47 -6.99
CA ARG A 83 17.56 -2.07 -7.93
C ARG A 83 17.21 -3.48 -8.39
N PHE A 84 16.30 -4.14 -7.70
CA PHE A 84 15.98 -5.54 -7.92
C PHE A 84 14.53 -5.74 -8.25
N ILE A 85 14.24 -6.80 -9.00
CA ILE A 85 12.89 -7.29 -9.27
C ILE A 85 12.83 -8.78 -8.93
N LEU A 86 11.69 -9.22 -8.44
CA LEU A 86 11.42 -10.64 -8.24
C LEU A 86 11.40 -11.38 -9.59
N ALA A 87 12.22 -12.41 -9.73
CA ALA A 87 12.23 -13.25 -10.90
C ALA A 87 10.88 -13.98 -11.07
N LYS A 88 10.42 -14.11 -12.32
CA LYS A 88 9.07 -14.65 -12.60
C LYS A 88 8.90 -16.09 -12.13
N GLU A 89 9.95 -16.90 -12.23
CA GLU A 89 9.98 -18.30 -11.79
C GLU A 89 9.82 -18.46 -10.27
N HIS A 90 10.14 -17.44 -9.49
CA HIS A 90 10.04 -17.46 -8.02
C HIS A 90 8.76 -16.84 -7.46
N ARG A 91 7.83 -16.38 -8.34
CA ARG A 91 6.58 -15.75 -7.90
C ARG A 91 5.73 -16.65 -7.00
N SER A 92 5.67 -17.95 -7.27
CA SER A 92 4.90 -18.90 -6.45
C SER A 92 5.52 -19.06 -5.08
N ALA A 93 6.84 -19.28 -5.01
CA ALA A 93 7.58 -19.42 -3.75
C ALA A 93 7.48 -18.13 -2.91
N HIS A 94 7.63 -16.96 -3.56
CA HIS A 94 7.43 -15.68 -2.90
C HIS A 94 6.01 -15.54 -2.35
N SER A 95 4.98 -15.89 -3.14
CA SER A 95 3.58 -15.79 -2.69
C SER A 95 3.29 -16.67 -1.48
N GLU A 96 3.86 -17.87 -1.43
CA GLU A 96 3.76 -18.77 -0.28
C GLU A 96 4.48 -18.21 0.95
N TRP A 97 5.68 -17.71 0.79
CA TRP A 97 6.43 -17.09 1.88
C TRP A 97 5.72 -15.83 2.41
N SER A 98 5.31 -14.93 1.52
CA SER A 98 4.64 -13.68 1.85
C SER A 98 3.33 -13.93 2.60
N SER A 99 2.54 -14.92 2.20
CA SER A 99 1.28 -15.27 2.88
C SER A 99 1.46 -15.68 4.35
N LYS A 100 2.64 -16.19 4.72
CA LYS A 100 2.98 -16.62 6.08
C LYS A 100 3.70 -15.55 6.89
N ASN A 101 4.42 -14.64 6.23
CA ASN A 101 5.39 -13.77 6.88
C ASN A 101 5.10 -12.26 6.74
N GLU A 102 4.25 -11.86 5.80
CA GLU A 102 3.91 -10.43 5.61
C GLU A 102 2.49 -10.12 6.08
N ILE A 103 2.33 -8.95 6.67
CA ILE A 103 1.03 -8.33 6.97
C ILE A 103 0.68 -7.43 5.78
N HIS A 104 -0.54 -7.49 5.27
CA HIS A 104 -1.01 -6.60 4.23
C HIS A 104 -1.21 -5.17 4.76
N ALA A 105 -1.14 -4.19 3.89
CA ALA A 105 -1.20 -2.76 4.24
C ALA A 105 -2.47 -2.40 5.01
N GLU A 106 -3.62 -2.94 4.59
CA GLU A 106 -4.92 -2.69 5.19
C GLU A 106 -4.96 -3.20 6.63
N LEU A 107 -4.55 -4.45 6.84
CA LEU A 107 -4.50 -5.07 8.17
C LEU A 107 -3.48 -4.35 9.05
N ASN A 108 -2.33 -3.97 8.50
CA ASN A 108 -1.31 -3.21 9.23
C ASN A 108 -1.88 -1.87 9.73
N ALA A 109 -2.62 -1.13 8.88
CA ALA A 109 -3.27 0.11 9.28
C ALA A 109 -4.32 -0.10 10.40
N ILE A 110 -5.13 -1.17 10.32
CA ILE A 110 -6.11 -1.52 11.35
C ILE A 110 -5.43 -1.86 12.67
N LEU A 111 -4.41 -2.72 12.64
CA LEU A 111 -3.66 -3.14 13.82
C LEU A 111 -2.91 -1.97 14.47
N PHE A 112 -2.36 -1.07 13.67
CA PHE A 112 -1.67 0.11 14.19
C PHE A 112 -2.66 1.07 14.89
N ALA A 113 -3.85 1.27 14.33
CA ALA A 113 -4.91 2.03 14.99
C ALA A 113 -5.31 1.37 16.33
N ALA A 114 -5.52 0.05 16.33
CA ALA A 114 -5.88 -0.70 17.53
C ALA A 114 -4.80 -0.60 18.62
N ARG A 115 -3.52 -0.77 18.23
CA ARG A 115 -2.38 -0.65 19.15
C ARG A 115 -2.29 0.72 19.83
N ASN A 116 -2.68 1.78 19.12
CA ASN A 116 -2.66 3.15 19.64
C ASN A 116 -3.98 3.57 20.31
N GLY A 117 -4.94 2.67 20.47
CA GLY A 117 -6.24 2.98 21.05
C GLY A 117 -7.09 3.94 20.21
N SER A 118 -6.81 4.06 18.91
CA SER A 118 -7.52 4.98 18.01
C SER A 118 -8.73 4.29 17.39
N SER A 119 -9.93 4.79 17.71
CA SER A 119 -11.17 4.27 17.11
C SER A 119 -11.25 4.58 15.63
N ILE A 120 -11.44 3.55 14.82
CA ILE A 120 -11.68 3.65 13.38
C ILE A 120 -13.15 3.44 12.99
N GLU A 121 -14.04 3.37 13.98
CA GLU A 121 -15.50 3.28 13.76
C GLU A 121 -15.99 4.46 12.93
N GLY A 122 -16.66 4.18 11.81
CA GLY A 122 -17.17 5.18 10.88
C GLY A 122 -16.12 5.80 9.95
N ALA A 123 -14.87 5.33 10.00
CA ALA A 123 -13.75 5.85 9.19
C ALA A 123 -13.84 5.45 7.71
N THR A 124 -13.03 6.11 6.88
CA THR A 124 -12.77 5.75 5.48
C THR A 124 -11.36 5.16 5.37
N MET A 125 -11.24 4.00 4.72
CA MET A 125 -9.95 3.43 4.34
C MET A 125 -9.65 3.78 2.87
N TYR A 126 -8.45 4.25 2.63
CA TYR A 126 -7.89 4.49 1.30
C TYR A 126 -6.74 3.54 1.07
N VAL A 127 -6.74 2.82 -0.05
CA VAL A 127 -5.72 1.83 -0.35
C VAL A 127 -5.28 1.91 -1.82
N THR A 128 -4.00 1.73 -2.07
CA THR A 128 -3.46 1.82 -3.43
C THR A 128 -3.90 0.66 -4.32
N LEU A 129 -4.16 -0.52 -3.73
CA LEU A 129 -4.59 -1.75 -4.42
C LEU A 129 -5.83 -2.31 -3.73
N SER A 130 -6.83 -2.79 -4.49
CA SER A 130 -8.04 -3.37 -3.90
C SER A 130 -7.72 -4.52 -2.96
N PRO A 131 -8.42 -4.64 -1.80
CA PRO A 131 -8.16 -5.66 -0.80
C PRO A 131 -8.28 -7.09 -1.35
N CYS A 132 -7.44 -7.99 -0.84
CA CYS A 132 -7.66 -9.40 -1.00
C CYS A 132 -8.84 -9.88 -0.13
N PRO A 133 -9.37 -11.12 -0.32
CA PRO A 133 -10.52 -11.61 0.46
C PRO A 133 -10.32 -11.58 1.98
N ASP A 134 -9.09 -11.81 2.48
CA ASP A 134 -8.82 -11.79 3.92
C ASP A 134 -8.82 -10.37 4.48
N CYS A 135 -8.22 -9.41 3.76
CA CYS A 135 -8.32 -8.01 4.12
C CYS A 135 -9.75 -7.47 4.03
N ALA A 136 -10.53 -7.91 3.03
CA ALA A 136 -11.93 -7.53 2.90
C ALA A 136 -12.75 -7.97 4.12
N LYS A 137 -12.54 -9.20 4.63
CA LYS A 137 -13.17 -9.68 5.88
C LYS A 137 -12.78 -8.84 7.09
N ALA A 138 -11.48 -8.52 7.22
CA ALA A 138 -10.99 -7.70 8.32
C ALA A 138 -11.58 -6.26 8.27
N ILE A 139 -11.66 -5.65 7.08
CA ILE A 139 -12.29 -4.35 6.88
C ILE A 139 -13.78 -4.41 7.23
N ALA A 140 -14.48 -5.45 6.78
CA ALA A 140 -15.92 -5.62 7.06
C ALA A 140 -16.22 -5.66 8.57
N GLN A 141 -15.30 -6.20 9.39
CA GLN A 141 -15.46 -6.33 10.84
C GLN A 141 -14.87 -5.15 11.63
N SER A 142 -14.12 -4.25 10.99
CA SER A 142 -13.33 -3.20 11.69
C SER A 142 -14.10 -1.95 12.09
N GLY A 143 -15.36 -1.78 11.62
CA GLY A 143 -16.14 -0.55 11.80
C GLY A 143 -15.93 0.51 10.71
N ILE A 144 -15.04 0.28 9.75
CA ILE A 144 -14.89 1.13 8.58
C ILE A 144 -16.20 1.16 7.78
N LYS A 145 -16.59 2.33 7.30
CA LYS A 145 -17.84 2.53 6.55
C LYS A 145 -17.62 2.81 5.06
N LYS A 146 -16.40 3.15 4.69
CA LYS A 146 -16.07 3.47 3.30
C LYS A 146 -14.69 2.93 2.94
N LEU A 147 -14.58 2.30 1.77
CA LEU A 147 -13.34 1.89 1.15
C LEU A 147 -13.15 2.63 -0.17
N VAL A 148 -12.00 3.26 -0.34
CA VAL A 148 -11.60 3.90 -1.60
C VAL A 148 -10.30 3.25 -2.07
N TYR A 149 -10.31 2.66 -3.27
CA TYR A 149 -9.11 2.02 -3.82
C TYR A 149 -8.75 2.58 -5.19
N CYS A 150 -7.49 2.40 -5.59
CA CYS A 150 -6.95 2.97 -6.81
C CYS A 150 -6.84 1.95 -7.95
N GLU A 151 -6.13 0.86 -7.71
CA GLU A 151 -5.87 -0.20 -8.68
C GLU A 151 -6.57 -1.50 -8.25
N THR A 152 -7.02 -2.30 -9.21
CA THR A 152 -7.62 -3.60 -8.88
C THR A 152 -6.55 -4.67 -8.78
N TYR A 153 -6.59 -5.47 -7.71
CA TYR A 153 -5.70 -6.60 -7.53
C TYR A 153 -6.01 -7.68 -8.57
N ASP A 154 -5.01 -8.11 -9.31
CA ASP A 154 -5.13 -9.02 -10.44
C ASP A 154 -5.68 -10.41 -10.08
N LYS A 155 -5.53 -10.84 -8.82
CA LYS A 155 -6.09 -12.10 -8.31
C LYS A 155 -7.54 -11.97 -7.82
N ASN A 156 -8.09 -10.77 -7.75
CA ASN A 156 -9.48 -10.56 -7.36
C ASN A 156 -10.42 -11.02 -8.47
N LYS A 157 -11.37 -11.88 -8.13
CA LYS A 157 -12.45 -12.33 -9.01
C LYS A 157 -13.62 -11.35 -8.96
N PRO A 158 -14.51 -11.32 -9.96
CA PRO A 158 -15.79 -10.60 -9.86
C PRO A 158 -16.50 -10.94 -8.55
N GLY A 159 -17.07 -9.94 -7.87
CA GLY A 159 -17.72 -10.11 -6.58
C GLY A 159 -16.74 -10.09 -5.37
N TRP A 160 -15.48 -9.75 -5.57
CA TRP A 160 -14.49 -9.65 -4.47
C TRP A 160 -14.91 -8.68 -3.36
N ASP A 161 -15.72 -7.69 -3.70
CA ASP A 161 -16.22 -6.65 -2.79
C ASP A 161 -17.62 -6.95 -2.20
N ASP A 162 -18.24 -8.08 -2.54
CA ASP A 162 -19.57 -8.45 -2.04
C ASP A 162 -19.61 -8.50 -0.51
N ILE A 163 -18.59 -9.04 0.13
CA ILE A 163 -18.50 -9.09 1.60
C ILE A 163 -18.50 -7.70 2.23
N LEU A 164 -17.87 -6.73 1.57
CA LEU A 164 -17.83 -5.33 2.03
C LEU A 164 -19.21 -4.67 1.85
N ARG A 165 -19.82 -4.84 0.69
CA ARG A 165 -21.15 -4.29 0.38
C ARG A 165 -22.23 -4.89 1.26
N ASN A 166 -22.19 -6.20 1.51
CA ASN A 166 -23.10 -6.87 2.43
C ASN A 166 -22.94 -6.42 3.88
N ALA A 167 -21.74 -5.98 4.28
CA ALA A 167 -21.49 -5.34 5.57
C ALA A 167 -21.89 -3.84 5.61
N GLY A 168 -22.47 -3.32 4.53
CA GLY A 168 -22.90 -1.91 4.44
C GLY A 168 -21.76 -0.93 4.21
N ILE A 169 -20.61 -1.40 3.68
CA ILE A 169 -19.46 -0.55 3.37
C ILE A 169 -19.59 -0.01 1.96
N GLU A 170 -19.49 1.30 1.81
CA GLU A 170 -19.41 1.95 0.50
C GLU A 170 -18.04 1.69 -0.15
N VAL A 171 -18.03 1.15 -1.38
CA VAL A 171 -16.78 0.83 -2.10
C VAL A 171 -16.66 1.69 -3.36
N PHE A 172 -15.57 2.46 -3.45
CA PHE A 172 -15.29 3.37 -4.56
C PHE A 172 -13.93 3.08 -5.20
N ASN A 173 -13.91 3.13 -6.53
CA ASN A 173 -12.66 3.14 -7.30
C ASN A 173 -12.32 4.57 -7.74
N VAL A 174 -11.10 5.00 -7.46
CA VAL A 174 -10.52 6.24 -7.97
C VAL A 174 -9.27 5.88 -8.77
N PRO A 175 -9.36 5.73 -10.09
CA PRO A 175 -8.24 5.31 -10.93
C PRO A 175 -7.01 6.23 -10.77
N LYS A 176 -5.82 5.66 -10.82
CA LYS A 176 -4.54 6.38 -10.66
C LYS A 176 -4.41 7.59 -11.58
N LYS A 177 -4.96 7.51 -12.79
CA LYS A 177 -4.97 8.64 -13.76
C LYS A 177 -5.73 9.88 -13.25
N ASN A 178 -6.65 9.69 -12.28
CA ASN A 178 -7.45 10.76 -11.69
C ASN A 178 -6.78 11.39 -10.45
N LEU A 179 -5.59 10.92 -10.05
CA LEU A 179 -4.84 11.51 -8.96
C LEU A 179 -4.14 12.78 -9.46
N ASN A 180 -4.28 13.88 -8.71
CA ASN A 180 -3.52 15.08 -9.00
C ASN A 180 -2.04 14.77 -8.81
N LYS A 181 -1.20 15.13 -9.78
CA LYS A 181 0.25 15.07 -9.59
C LYS A 181 0.64 16.15 -8.59
N LEU A 182 1.45 15.79 -7.60
CA LEU A 182 2.11 16.77 -6.74
C LEU A 182 3.06 17.60 -7.64
N ASN A 183 2.83 18.90 -7.70
CA ASN A 183 3.76 19.83 -8.33
C ASN A 183 4.70 20.37 -7.24
N TRP A 184 5.89 19.80 -7.17
CA TRP A 184 6.91 20.19 -6.18
C TRP A 184 7.42 21.62 -6.39
N GLU A 185 7.36 22.15 -7.61
CA GLU A 185 7.73 23.54 -7.90
C GLU A 185 6.77 24.50 -7.19
N ASN A 186 5.46 24.25 -7.29
CA ASN A 186 4.47 25.07 -6.58
C ASN A 186 4.55 24.95 -5.05
N ILE A 187 5.05 23.82 -4.52
CA ILE A 187 5.23 23.66 -3.08
C ILE A 187 6.41 24.50 -2.59
N ASN A 188 7.49 24.57 -3.35
CA ASN A 188 8.66 25.38 -3.02
C ASN A 188 8.36 26.89 -3.06
N GLU A 189 7.44 27.35 -3.90
CA GLU A 189 7.01 28.76 -3.94
C GLU A 189 6.29 29.20 -2.66
N PHE A 190 5.68 28.27 -1.90
CA PHE A 190 5.05 28.56 -0.62
C PHE A 190 6.00 28.50 0.58
N CYS A 191 7.16 27.91 0.43
CA CYS A 191 8.21 27.87 1.44
C CYS A 191 9.14 29.09 1.33
N GLY A 192 8.57 30.27 1.01
CA GLY A 192 9.26 31.50 0.66
C GLY A 192 10.59 31.68 1.38
N GLU A 193 11.60 32.02 0.59
CA GLU A 193 12.85 32.56 1.04
C GLU A 193 12.63 33.85 1.84
#